data_4d2f4bcddcaff6ec2dfb83380951cc36
#
_entry.id   4d2f4bcddcaff6ec2dfb83380951cc36
#
_cell.length_a   1.000
_cell.length_b   1.000
_cell.length_c   1.000
_cell.angle_alpha   90.00
_cell.angle_beta   90.00
_cell.angle_gamma   90.00
#
_symmetry.space_group_name_H-M   'P 1'
#
loop_
_entity.id
_entity.type
_entity.pdbx_description
1 polymer ?
#
loop_
_entity_poly.entity_id
_entity_poly.type
_entity_poly.pdbx_seq_one_letter_code
_entity_poly.pdbx_strand_id
1 'polypeptide(L)'
;ISAHYDLGNDFFSLFLDPSMMYSSAVFPSASADLAAASQHKLKLICEDLELKAEDHLVEIGTGWGGMAIFAAEHYGCRVTTTTISRQQYDYTVEAVAQKGLEDQVTVLFDDYRDLQGQFDKLVSIEMIEAVGHQFYDTYFQKISHLLKPHGKAVIQAITITEQRYKQARDSVDFIKRYIFPGGCLPS
;
A
#
# COMPACT_ATOMS: atom_id res chain seq x y z
N ILE A 1 7.92 -6.59 10.52
CA ILE A 1 7.53 -6.29 9.13
C ILE A 1 8.68 -6.65 8.20
N SER A 2 9.87 -6.07 8.34
CA SER A 2 11.03 -6.38 7.47
C SER A 2 11.27 -7.89 7.34
N ALA A 3 11.38 -8.62 8.45
CA ALA A 3 11.62 -10.07 8.45
C ALA A 3 10.56 -10.90 7.67
N HIS A 4 9.34 -10.43 7.52
CA HIS A 4 8.31 -11.09 6.71
C HIS A 4 8.60 -10.96 5.21
N TYR A 5 8.98 -9.77 4.77
CA TYR A 5 9.29 -9.51 3.37
C TYR A 5 10.69 -10.01 2.97
N ASP A 6 11.56 -10.25 3.94
CA ASP A 6 12.90 -10.83 3.74
C ASP A 6 12.89 -12.35 3.41
N LEU A 7 11.69 -12.98 3.29
CA LEU A 7 11.54 -14.32 2.73
C LEU A 7 11.97 -14.41 1.25
N GLY A 8 12.10 -13.26 0.59
CA GLY A 8 12.62 -13.13 -0.76
C GLY A 8 11.56 -13.01 -1.84
N ASN A 9 11.88 -12.25 -2.88
CA ASN A 9 10.96 -12.00 -4.01
C ASN A 9 10.56 -13.30 -4.72
N ASP A 10 11.47 -14.28 -4.82
CA ASP A 10 11.21 -15.58 -5.44
C ASP A 10 10.07 -16.32 -4.74
N PHE A 11 10.00 -16.23 -3.41
CA PHE A 11 8.91 -16.85 -2.65
C PHE A 11 7.56 -16.21 -2.98
N PHE A 12 7.50 -14.88 -2.98
CA PHE A 12 6.25 -14.16 -3.25
C PHE A 12 5.79 -14.31 -4.70
N SER A 13 6.71 -14.40 -5.66
CA SER A 13 6.40 -14.62 -7.08
C SER A 13 5.73 -15.97 -7.37
N LEU A 14 5.82 -16.94 -6.46
CA LEU A 14 5.18 -18.25 -6.63
C LEU A 14 3.64 -18.18 -6.56
N PHE A 15 3.07 -17.18 -5.90
CA PHE A 15 1.61 -17.12 -5.67
C PHE A 15 0.98 -15.76 -5.95
N LEU A 16 1.78 -14.69 -6.06
CA LEU A 16 1.27 -13.38 -6.47
C LEU A 16 1.11 -13.28 -7.98
N ASP A 17 0.27 -12.36 -8.42
CA ASP A 17 0.15 -12.00 -9.82
C ASP A 17 1.39 -11.24 -10.32
N PRO A 18 1.57 -11.04 -11.66
CA PRO A 18 2.74 -10.38 -12.19
C PRO A 18 3.01 -8.96 -11.68
N SER A 19 1.99 -8.26 -11.15
CA SER A 19 2.17 -6.95 -10.52
C SER A 19 2.73 -7.04 -9.10
N MET A 20 2.93 -8.25 -8.58
CA MET A 20 3.38 -8.52 -7.20
C MET A 20 2.51 -7.84 -6.15
N MET A 21 1.21 -7.70 -6.41
CA MET A 21 0.27 -7.04 -5.49
C MET A 21 -0.06 -7.96 -4.32
N TYR A 22 0.54 -7.68 -3.16
CA TYR A 22 0.35 -8.46 -1.92
C TYR A 22 -0.71 -7.83 -1.03
N SER A 23 -1.93 -7.83 -1.52
CA SER A 23 -3.13 -7.36 -0.82
C SER A 23 -4.38 -7.93 -1.49
N SER A 24 -5.52 -7.87 -0.82
CA SER A 24 -6.77 -8.42 -1.35
C SER A 24 -7.12 -7.79 -2.69
N ALA A 25 -7.46 -8.61 -3.67
CA ALA A 25 -7.94 -8.18 -4.97
C ALA A 25 -9.47 -8.00 -4.98
N VAL A 26 -9.98 -7.28 -5.99
CA VAL A 26 -11.42 -7.12 -6.22
C VAL A 26 -11.77 -7.80 -7.54
N PHE A 27 -12.42 -8.95 -7.47
CA PHE A 27 -12.79 -9.74 -8.64
C PHE A 27 -13.98 -9.09 -9.37
N PRO A 28 -13.83 -8.66 -10.62
CA PRO A 28 -14.94 -8.08 -11.40
C PRO A 28 -15.97 -9.13 -11.82
N SER A 29 -15.58 -10.41 -11.86
CA SER A 29 -16.45 -11.55 -12.13
C SER A 29 -15.88 -12.81 -11.50
N ALA A 30 -16.72 -13.85 -11.36
CA ALA A 30 -16.31 -15.15 -10.84
C ALA A 30 -15.28 -15.90 -11.73
N SER A 31 -15.14 -15.48 -12.99
CA SER A 31 -14.20 -16.08 -13.95
C SER A 31 -12.92 -15.26 -14.13
N ALA A 32 -12.78 -14.12 -13.47
CA ALA A 32 -11.57 -13.31 -13.54
C ALA A 32 -10.40 -14.03 -12.84
N ASP A 33 -9.21 -13.91 -13.41
CA ASP A 33 -7.98 -14.35 -12.75
C ASP A 33 -7.47 -13.32 -11.72
N LEU A 34 -6.45 -13.68 -10.97
CA LEU A 34 -5.89 -12.80 -9.93
C LEU A 34 -5.29 -11.53 -10.51
N ALA A 35 -4.66 -11.59 -11.68
CA ALA A 35 -4.04 -10.42 -12.31
C ALA A 35 -5.12 -9.40 -12.72
N ALA A 36 -6.20 -9.85 -13.36
CA ALA A 36 -7.34 -8.99 -13.69
C ALA A 36 -8.00 -8.40 -12.44
N ALA A 37 -8.13 -9.20 -11.38
CA ALA A 37 -8.71 -8.74 -10.12
C ALA A 37 -7.82 -7.70 -9.40
N SER A 38 -6.50 -7.88 -9.42
CA SER A 38 -5.54 -6.92 -8.88
C SER A 38 -5.57 -5.59 -9.64
N GLN A 39 -5.55 -5.65 -10.97
CA GLN A 39 -5.66 -4.44 -11.82
C GLN A 39 -7.01 -3.74 -11.62
N HIS A 40 -8.10 -4.49 -11.54
CA HIS A 40 -9.42 -3.92 -11.29
C HIS A 40 -9.47 -3.17 -9.95
N LYS A 41 -8.91 -3.74 -8.88
CA LYS A 41 -8.77 -3.05 -7.59
C LYS A 41 -8.00 -1.75 -7.72
N LEU A 42 -6.82 -1.77 -8.37
CA LEU A 42 -6.01 -0.56 -8.55
C LEU A 42 -6.77 0.52 -9.32
N LYS A 43 -7.52 0.13 -10.35
CA LYS A 43 -8.40 1.04 -11.09
C LYS A 43 -9.46 1.68 -10.18
N LEU A 44 -10.17 0.88 -9.38
CA LEU A 44 -11.17 1.40 -8.43
C LEU A 44 -10.56 2.40 -7.44
N ILE A 45 -9.37 2.12 -6.91
CA ILE A 45 -8.67 3.04 -6.01
C ILE A 45 -8.35 4.36 -6.72
N CYS A 46 -7.86 4.32 -7.96
CA CYS A 46 -7.58 5.53 -8.74
C CYS A 46 -8.85 6.31 -9.07
N GLU A 47 -9.95 5.63 -9.38
CA GLU A 47 -11.26 6.24 -9.62
C GLU A 47 -11.81 6.89 -8.34
N ASP A 48 -11.72 6.22 -7.20
CA ASP A 48 -12.13 6.78 -5.90
C ASP A 48 -11.28 7.99 -5.51
N LEU A 49 -9.99 7.99 -5.84
CA LEU A 49 -9.12 9.16 -5.69
C LEU A 49 -9.46 10.29 -6.66
N GLU A 50 -10.23 10.02 -7.73
CA GLU A 50 -10.41 10.96 -8.85
C GLU A 50 -9.05 11.40 -9.41
N LEU A 51 -8.14 10.44 -9.60
CA LEU A 51 -6.75 10.68 -9.93
C LEU A 51 -6.60 11.25 -11.36
N LYS A 52 -5.76 12.28 -11.49
CA LYS A 52 -5.50 13.01 -12.74
C LYS A 52 -4.00 13.15 -12.99
N ALA A 53 -3.63 13.44 -14.22
CA ALA A 53 -2.24 13.56 -14.65
C ALA A 53 -1.47 14.69 -13.92
N GLU A 54 -2.16 15.77 -13.55
CA GLU A 54 -1.57 16.89 -12.82
C GLU A 54 -1.37 16.62 -11.33
N ASP A 55 -1.96 15.56 -10.77
CA ASP A 55 -1.87 15.23 -9.35
C ASP A 55 -0.48 14.71 -8.97
N HIS A 56 -0.11 14.96 -7.73
CA HIS A 56 0.99 14.28 -7.06
C HIS A 56 0.41 13.33 -5.99
N LEU A 57 0.49 12.04 -6.27
CA LEU A 57 0.05 10.98 -5.36
C LEU A 57 1.17 10.62 -4.39
N VAL A 58 0.86 10.47 -3.10
CA VAL A 58 1.74 9.78 -2.15
C VAL A 58 1.16 8.43 -1.77
N GLU A 59 2.00 7.39 -1.81
CA GLU A 59 1.66 6.04 -1.37
C GLU A 59 2.41 5.69 -0.10
N ILE A 60 1.68 5.26 0.94
CA ILE A 60 2.26 4.73 2.17
C ILE A 60 2.23 3.21 2.11
N GLY A 61 3.40 2.60 1.91
CA GLY A 61 3.53 1.16 1.75
C GLY A 61 3.66 0.73 0.29
N THR A 62 4.85 0.91 -0.28
CA THR A 62 5.18 0.62 -1.69
C THR A 62 4.85 -0.80 -2.13
N GLY A 63 4.97 -1.79 -1.24
CA GLY A 63 4.99 -3.19 -1.65
C GLY A 63 6.10 -3.41 -2.70
N TRP A 64 5.77 -4.07 -3.79
CA TRP A 64 6.66 -4.23 -4.96
C TRP A 64 6.36 -3.22 -6.07
N GLY A 65 5.73 -2.09 -5.75
CA GLY A 65 5.52 -0.96 -6.66
C GLY A 65 4.27 -1.05 -7.54
N GLY A 66 3.42 -2.06 -7.36
CA GLY A 66 2.28 -2.30 -8.24
C GLY A 66 1.33 -1.10 -8.35
N MET A 67 0.97 -0.46 -7.23
CA MET A 67 0.08 0.72 -7.25
C MET A 67 0.78 1.95 -7.84
N ALA A 68 2.02 2.23 -7.43
CA ALA A 68 2.77 3.39 -7.92
C ALA A 68 2.95 3.34 -9.44
N ILE A 69 3.38 2.19 -9.96
CA ILE A 69 3.57 1.95 -11.39
C ILE A 69 2.23 2.06 -12.13
N PHE A 70 1.17 1.42 -11.62
CA PHE A 70 -0.15 1.47 -12.24
C PHE A 70 -0.67 2.91 -12.35
N ALA A 71 -0.55 3.70 -11.29
CA ALA A 71 -1.00 5.09 -11.28
C ALA A 71 -0.21 5.94 -12.29
N ALA A 72 1.10 5.81 -12.34
CA ALA A 72 1.93 6.54 -13.29
C ALA A 72 1.65 6.15 -14.75
N GLU A 73 1.56 4.84 -15.06
CA GLU A 73 1.30 4.36 -16.42
C GLU A 73 -0.08 4.73 -16.95
N HIS A 74 -1.13 4.60 -16.14
CA HIS A 74 -2.50 4.71 -16.61
C HIS A 74 -3.12 6.10 -16.43
N TYR A 75 -2.61 6.88 -15.46
CA TYR A 75 -3.13 8.21 -15.14
C TYR A 75 -2.12 9.32 -15.43
N GLY A 76 -0.84 8.98 -15.68
CA GLY A 76 0.20 9.96 -16.00
C GLY A 76 0.61 10.87 -14.84
N CYS A 77 0.17 10.58 -13.61
CA CYS A 77 0.44 11.39 -12.44
C CYS A 77 1.84 11.14 -11.88
N ARG A 78 2.33 12.07 -11.07
CA ARG A 78 3.54 11.87 -10.28
C ARG A 78 3.22 11.07 -9.03
N VAL A 79 4.11 10.15 -8.67
CA VAL A 79 3.94 9.30 -7.47
C VAL A 79 5.19 9.38 -6.60
N THR A 80 5.01 9.61 -5.31
CA THR A 80 6.02 9.37 -4.29
C THR A 80 5.55 8.18 -3.45
N THR A 81 6.37 7.14 -3.34
CA THR A 81 6.03 5.94 -2.57
C THR A 81 7.14 5.60 -1.58
N THR A 82 6.80 5.00 -0.42
CA THR A 82 7.76 4.70 0.63
C THR A 82 7.62 3.30 1.19
N THR A 83 8.76 2.69 1.50
CA THR A 83 8.87 1.39 2.18
C THR A 83 10.03 1.38 3.16
N ILE A 84 9.93 0.53 4.18
CA ILE A 84 11.04 0.21 5.11
C ILE A 84 11.69 -1.15 4.82
N SER A 85 11.25 -1.85 3.77
CA SER A 85 11.85 -3.10 3.29
C SER A 85 12.85 -2.82 2.18
N ARG A 86 14.11 -3.19 2.41
CA ARG A 86 15.17 -3.01 1.42
C ARG A 86 14.90 -3.81 0.15
N GLN A 87 14.37 -5.02 0.27
CA GLN A 87 14.03 -5.85 -0.88
C GLN A 87 12.91 -5.25 -1.72
N GLN A 88 11.87 -4.72 -1.10
CA GLN A 88 10.80 -4.03 -1.80
C GLN A 88 11.31 -2.75 -2.50
N TYR A 89 12.14 -1.98 -1.81
CA TYR A 89 12.75 -0.78 -2.38
C TYR A 89 13.56 -1.10 -3.64
N ASP A 90 14.53 -2.00 -3.53
CA ASP A 90 15.42 -2.35 -4.64
C ASP A 90 14.63 -2.91 -5.83
N TYR A 91 13.66 -3.78 -5.59
CA TYR A 91 12.77 -4.33 -6.61
C TYR A 91 11.95 -3.23 -7.30
N THR A 92 11.34 -2.33 -6.52
CA THR A 92 10.49 -1.26 -7.08
C THR A 92 11.30 -0.27 -7.90
N VAL A 93 12.50 0.12 -7.45
CA VAL A 93 13.40 0.99 -8.22
C VAL A 93 13.74 0.37 -9.57
N GLU A 94 14.08 -0.92 -9.59
CA GLU A 94 14.35 -1.64 -10.82
C GLU A 94 13.12 -1.74 -11.74
N ALA A 95 11.95 -2.06 -11.19
CA ALA A 95 10.70 -2.16 -11.95
C ALA A 95 10.29 -0.81 -12.56
N VAL A 96 10.45 0.28 -11.83
CA VAL A 96 10.21 1.65 -12.31
C VAL A 96 11.15 1.98 -13.48
N ALA A 97 12.44 1.68 -13.35
CA ALA A 97 13.44 1.91 -14.41
C ALA A 97 13.16 1.06 -15.66
N GLN A 98 12.80 -0.21 -15.51
CA GLN A 98 12.44 -1.08 -16.63
C GLN A 98 11.24 -0.56 -17.44
N LYS A 99 10.37 0.23 -16.81
CA LYS A 99 9.20 0.84 -17.46
C LYS A 99 9.44 2.28 -17.93
N GLY A 100 10.62 2.85 -17.68
CA GLY A 100 10.96 4.23 -18.05
C GLY A 100 10.12 5.27 -17.29
N LEU A 101 9.81 5.01 -16.02
CA LEU A 101 8.94 5.85 -15.17
C LEU A 101 9.72 6.64 -14.11
N GLU A 102 11.05 6.73 -14.19
CA GLU A 102 11.90 7.37 -13.18
C GLU A 102 11.60 8.85 -13.01
N ASP A 103 11.11 9.52 -14.05
CA ASP A 103 10.71 10.93 -13.98
C ASP A 103 9.34 11.13 -13.29
N GLN A 104 8.55 10.07 -13.15
CA GLN A 104 7.20 10.13 -12.58
C GLN A 104 7.11 9.49 -11.20
N VAL A 105 7.89 8.44 -10.92
CA VAL A 105 7.82 7.66 -9.69
C VAL A 105 9.09 7.84 -8.87
N THR A 106 8.94 8.42 -7.69
CA THR A 106 10.01 8.54 -6.67
C THR A 106 9.79 7.50 -5.60
N VAL A 107 10.74 6.57 -5.45
CA VAL A 107 10.73 5.54 -4.41
C VAL A 107 11.62 5.96 -3.25
N LEU A 108 11.08 5.97 -2.03
CA LEU A 108 11.80 6.34 -0.82
C LEU A 108 12.02 5.11 0.07
N PHE A 109 13.19 5.07 0.70
CA PHE A 109 13.49 4.07 1.74
C PHE A 109 13.40 4.74 3.11
N ASP A 110 12.20 5.15 3.48
CA ASP A 110 11.93 5.92 4.68
C ASP A 110 10.69 5.38 5.42
N ASP A 111 10.65 5.60 6.72
CA ASP A 111 9.43 5.40 7.50
C ASP A 111 8.39 6.45 7.09
N TYR A 112 7.13 6.04 6.93
CA TYR A 112 6.04 6.95 6.55
C TYR A 112 5.92 8.14 7.51
N ARG A 113 6.34 7.99 8.76
CA ARG A 113 6.34 9.05 9.79
C ARG A 113 7.30 10.19 9.46
N ASP A 114 8.34 9.89 8.69
CA ASP A 114 9.38 10.86 8.30
C ASP A 114 9.08 11.56 6.98
N LEU A 115 8.07 11.10 6.23
CA LEU A 115 7.66 11.74 4.97
C LEU A 115 7.34 13.22 5.17
N GLN A 116 7.76 14.04 4.20
CA GLN A 116 7.53 15.48 4.19
C GLN A 116 6.85 15.92 2.90
N GLY A 117 6.31 17.13 2.90
CA GLY A 117 5.63 17.70 1.75
C GLY A 117 4.12 17.64 1.85
N GLN A 118 3.47 18.09 0.77
CA GLN A 118 2.01 18.07 0.63
C GLN A 118 1.64 17.54 -0.75
N PHE A 119 0.68 16.64 -0.79
CA PHE A 119 0.27 15.89 -1.95
C PHE A 119 -1.21 16.12 -2.26
N ASP A 120 -1.58 15.98 -3.54
CA ASP A 120 -2.96 16.12 -3.97
C ASP A 120 -3.79 14.90 -3.57
N LYS A 121 -3.18 13.73 -3.61
CA LYS A 121 -3.80 12.44 -3.33
C LYS A 121 -2.92 11.58 -2.44
N LEU A 122 -3.55 10.72 -1.65
CA LEU A 122 -2.85 9.75 -0.81
C LEU A 122 -3.51 8.37 -0.92
N VAL A 123 -2.70 7.33 -1.01
CA VAL A 123 -3.15 5.94 -0.95
C VAL A 123 -2.36 5.14 0.07
N SER A 124 -3.05 4.25 0.78
CA SER A 124 -2.41 3.27 1.67
C SER A 124 -3.21 1.98 1.62
N ILE A 125 -2.55 0.89 1.21
CA ILE A 125 -3.19 -0.40 0.93
C ILE A 125 -2.69 -1.44 1.92
N GLU A 126 -3.57 -1.91 2.81
CA GLU A 126 -3.28 -2.96 3.81
C GLU A 126 -1.99 -2.69 4.61
N MET A 127 -1.81 -1.44 5.03
CA MET A 127 -0.68 -1.02 5.84
C MET A 127 -1.09 -0.70 7.28
N ILE A 128 -2.32 -0.21 7.50
CA ILE A 128 -2.80 0.18 8.82
C ILE A 128 -2.77 -0.99 9.82
N GLU A 129 -2.92 -2.22 9.35
CA GLU A 129 -2.84 -3.44 10.16
C GLU A 129 -1.47 -3.61 10.83
N ALA A 130 -0.41 -3.08 10.19
CA ALA A 130 0.96 -3.15 10.69
C ALA A 130 1.32 -1.98 11.61
N VAL A 131 0.49 -0.95 11.70
CA VAL A 131 0.75 0.26 12.51
C VAL A 131 0.63 -0.04 14.01
N GLY A 132 -0.34 -0.89 14.40
CA GLY A 132 -0.70 -1.11 15.80
C GLY A 132 -1.69 -0.06 16.31
N HIS A 133 -2.71 -0.51 17.02
CA HIS A 133 -3.85 0.34 17.42
C HIS A 133 -3.45 1.58 18.24
N GLN A 134 -2.39 1.50 19.04
CA GLN A 134 -1.88 2.61 19.85
C GLN A 134 -1.30 3.77 19.01
N PHE A 135 -1.06 3.55 17.73
CA PHE A 135 -0.47 4.55 16.82
C PHE A 135 -1.44 5.02 15.73
N TYR A 136 -2.72 4.64 15.79
CA TYR A 136 -3.70 5.05 14.77
C TYR A 136 -3.85 6.58 14.71
N ASP A 137 -3.86 7.27 15.85
CA ASP A 137 -3.89 8.73 15.87
C ASP A 137 -2.70 9.34 15.13
N THR A 138 -1.50 8.84 15.37
CA THR A 138 -0.27 9.27 14.68
C THR A 138 -0.37 9.02 13.18
N TYR A 139 -0.90 7.87 12.77
CA TYR A 139 -1.07 7.50 11.39
C TYR A 139 -2.05 8.44 10.66
N PHE A 140 -3.22 8.66 11.21
CA PHE A 140 -4.21 9.57 10.60
C PHE A 140 -3.78 11.03 10.64
N GLN A 141 -3.10 11.48 11.69
CA GLN A 141 -2.49 12.81 11.72
C GLN A 141 -1.45 12.99 10.62
N LYS A 142 -0.63 11.97 10.38
CA LYS A 142 0.37 12.00 9.30
C LYS A 142 -0.30 12.07 7.93
N ILE A 143 -1.32 11.26 7.68
CA ILE A 143 -2.13 11.32 6.45
C ILE A 143 -2.69 12.74 6.24
N SER A 144 -3.30 13.31 7.27
CA SER A 144 -3.83 14.67 7.22
C SER A 144 -2.76 15.73 6.91
N HIS A 145 -1.57 15.60 7.49
CA HIS A 145 -0.45 16.51 7.25
C HIS A 145 0.11 16.43 5.83
N LEU A 146 0.10 15.23 5.24
CA LEU A 146 0.61 15.00 3.89
C LEU A 146 -0.37 15.44 2.79
N LEU A 147 -1.63 15.66 3.13
CA LEU A 147 -2.63 16.11 2.16
C LEU A 147 -2.69 17.63 2.08
N LYS A 148 -2.73 18.16 0.87
CA LYS A 148 -3.12 19.55 0.61
C LYS A 148 -4.55 19.82 1.09
N PRO A 149 -4.93 21.07 1.34
CA PRO A 149 -6.36 21.42 1.45
C PRO A 149 -7.13 20.90 0.24
N HIS A 150 -8.23 20.20 0.46
CA HIS A 150 -9.02 19.50 -0.56
C HIS A 150 -8.36 18.22 -1.16
N GLY A 151 -7.21 17.80 -0.65
CA GLY A 151 -6.62 16.51 -1.00
C GLY A 151 -7.51 15.33 -0.56
N LYS A 152 -7.40 14.22 -1.25
CA LYS A 152 -8.23 13.02 -1.03
C LYS A 152 -7.35 11.82 -0.71
N ALA A 153 -7.75 11.04 0.30
CA ALA A 153 -7.09 9.78 0.64
C ALA A 153 -8.01 8.59 0.40
N VAL A 154 -7.43 7.48 -0.07
CA VAL A 154 -8.06 6.16 -0.09
C VAL A 154 -7.21 5.22 0.77
N ILE A 155 -7.87 4.53 1.69
CA ILE A 155 -7.24 3.53 2.57
C ILE A 155 -7.96 2.21 2.35
N GLN A 156 -7.23 1.19 1.90
CA GLN A 156 -7.71 -0.19 1.91
C GLN A 156 -7.23 -0.86 3.19
N ALA A 157 -8.13 -1.51 3.91
CA ALA A 157 -7.81 -2.20 5.15
C ALA A 157 -8.59 -3.51 5.30
N ILE A 158 -7.97 -4.49 5.94
CA ILE A 158 -8.65 -5.69 6.43
C ILE A 158 -9.29 -5.31 7.76
N THR A 159 -10.60 -5.46 7.87
CA THR A 159 -11.35 -5.11 9.08
C THR A 159 -11.88 -6.34 9.82
N ILE A 160 -12.10 -6.18 11.10
CA ILE A 160 -12.78 -7.17 11.95
C ILE A 160 -14.10 -6.60 12.47
N THR A 161 -15.06 -7.46 12.70
CA THR A 161 -16.33 -7.02 13.29
C THR A 161 -16.12 -6.42 14.69
N GLU A 162 -16.83 -5.33 15.00
CA GLU A 162 -16.73 -4.60 16.26
C GLU A 162 -16.83 -5.52 17.49
N GLN A 163 -17.74 -6.49 17.45
CA GLN A 163 -17.96 -7.44 18.57
C GLN A 163 -16.73 -8.29 18.88
N ARG A 164 -15.84 -8.51 17.89
CA ARG A 164 -14.62 -9.31 18.03
C ARG A 164 -13.37 -8.44 18.27
N TYR A 165 -13.47 -7.15 18.02
CA TYR A 165 -12.30 -6.26 18.01
C TYR A 165 -11.50 -6.30 19.31
N LYS A 166 -12.16 -6.11 20.47
CA LYS A 166 -11.48 -6.10 21.77
C LYS A 166 -10.76 -7.41 22.04
N GLN A 167 -11.41 -8.55 21.80
CA GLN A 167 -10.81 -9.87 21.98
C GLN A 167 -9.61 -10.07 21.03
N ALA A 168 -9.77 -9.73 19.77
CA ALA A 168 -8.71 -9.86 18.77
C ALA A 168 -7.53 -8.93 19.07
N ARG A 169 -7.79 -7.70 19.51
CA ARG A 169 -6.76 -6.73 19.91
C ARG A 169 -5.92 -7.26 21.09
N ASP A 170 -6.57 -7.77 22.11
CA ASP A 170 -5.94 -8.14 23.40
C ASP A 170 -5.37 -9.58 23.38
N SER A 171 -5.55 -10.34 22.29
CA SER A 171 -5.04 -11.69 22.12
C SER A 171 -3.89 -11.76 21.09
N VAL A 172 -3.06 -12.80 21.22
CA VAL A 172 -2.00 -13.12 20.25
C VAL A 172 -2.35 -14.44 19.57
N ASP A 173 -2.73 -14.34 18.29
CA ASP A 173 -2.98 -15.50 17.43
C ASP A 173 -1.72 -15.92 16.64
N PHE A 174 -1.85 -16.89 15.74
CA PHE A 174 -0.77 -17.36 14.89
C PHE A 174 -0.19 -16.23 14.02
N ILE A 175 -1.05 -15.41 13.42
CA ILE A 175 -0.64 -14.31 12.53
C ILE A 175 0.17 -13.28 13.29
N LYS A 176 -0.33 -12.83 14.45
CA LYS A 176 0.38 -11.85 15.30
C LYS A 176 1.69 -12.40 15.86
N ARG A 177 1.77 -13.72 16.09
CA ARG A 177 2.97 -14.33 16.67
C ARG A 177 4.07 -14.57 15.66
N TYR A 178 3.74 -15.04 14.47
CA TYR A 178 4.71 -15.59 13.52
C TYR A 178 4.79 -14.86 12.19
N ILE A 179 3.75 -14.15 11.78
CA ILE A 179 3.66 -13.53 10.45
C ILE A 179 3.80 -12.00 10.54
N PHE A 180 2.93 -11.35 11.31
CA PHE A 180 2.92 -9.90 11.50
C PHE A 180 2.91 -9.54 12.99
N PRO A 181 4.07 -9.65 13.68
CA PRO A 181 4.17 -9.29 15.10
C PRO A 181 3.75 -7.84 15.35
N GLY A 182 2.83 -7.65 16.29
CA GLY A 182 2.28 -6.33 16.61
C GLY A 182 1.12 -5.86 15.71
N GLY A 183 0.73 -6.66 14.71
CA GLY A 183 -0.39 -6.35 13.84
C GLY A 183 -1.73 -6.25 14.60
N CYS A 184 -2.60 -5.34 14.14
CA CYS A 184 -3.94 -5.15 14.69
C CYS A 184 -4.92 -4.78 13.57
N LEU A 185 -5.96 -5.59 13.39
CA LEU A 185 -7.02 -5.27 12.45
C LEU A 185 -7.91 -4.18 13.04
N PRO A 186 -8.21 -3.09 12.31
CA PRO A 186 -9.22 -2.11 12.72
C PRO A 186 -10.64 -2.70 12.64
N SER A 187 -11.60 -2.05 13.28
CA SER A 187 -13.03 -2.38 13.20
C SER A 187 -13.85 -1.26 12.59
#